data_4c86b9c31ed8b9b12a06d607adfa78d2
#
_entry.id   4c86b9c31ed8b9b12a06d607adfa78d2
#
_cell.length_a   1.000
_cell.length_b   1.000
_cell.length_c   1.000
_cell.angle_alpha   90.00
_cell.angle_beta   90.00
_cell.angle_gamma   90.00
#
_symmetry.space_group_name_H-M   'P 1'
#
loop_
_entity.id
_entity.type
_entity.pdbx_description
1 polymer ?
#
loop_
_entity_poly.entity_id
_entity_poly.type
_entity_poly.pdbx_seq_one_letter_code
_entity_poly.pdbx_strand_id
1 'polypeptide(L)'
;MHAHKDTFHRFDKFNLKYNPIGESRLREIFLKTDNYVKGSYLAQVTKEVVSDLENSKYQNCEYRISVYGRSIDEWDKLASWVIDNKLISHNVRWLIQCPRLYSIYKSTGQVENFFDLMRNIYQPLFEVTKNPQSHPKLHVFLQRVIGFDSVDDESKVDRRIFRKYPKASNWDNPNNPPY
;
A
#
# COMPACT_ATOMS: atom_id res chain seq x y z
N MET A 1 27.14 4.29 -8.47
CA MET A 1 26.52 3.03 -8.94
C MET A 1 26.45 3.07 -10.45
N HIS A 2 27.16 2.20 -11.16
CA HIS A 2 27.10 2.19 -12.61
C HIS A 2 25.76 1.62 -13.07
N ALA A 3 25.06 2.36 -13.91
CA ALA A 3 23.83 1.88 -14.52
C ALA A 3 24.15 0.78 -15.54
N HIS A 4 23.49 -0.36 -15.44
CA HIS A 4 23.56 -1.41 -16.44
C HIS A 4 22.63 -1.08 -17.61
N LYS A 5 23.01 -1.49 -18.81
CA LYS A 5 22.18 -1.35 -20.02
C LYS A 5 20.93 -2.22 -19.93
N ASP A 6 21.06 -3.38 -19.28
CA ASP A 6 19.97 -4.29 -19.03
C ASP A 6 19.22 -3.88 -17.75
N THR A 7 17.96 -3.56 -17.89
CA THR A 7 17.08 -3.14 -16.81
C THR A 7 16.92 -4.21 -15.72
N PHE A 8 16.92 -5.48 -16.09
CA PHE A 8 16.80 -6.59 -15.17
C PHE A 8 18.03 -6.72 -14.26
N HIS A 9 19.24 -6.72 -14.82
CA HIS A 9 20.47 -6.74 -14.05
C HIS A 9 20.64 -5.49 -13.19
N ARG A 10 20.16 -4.34 -13.64
CA ARG A 10 20.18 -3.11 -12.86
C ARG A 10 19.28 -3.21 -11.64
N PHE A 11 18.11 -3.79 -11.79
CA PHE A 11 17.16 -3.98 -10.70
C PHE A 11 17.71 -4.96 -9.65
N ASP A 12 18.26 -6.08 -10.06
CA ASP A 12 18.88 -7.05 -9.16
C ASP A 12 20.08 -6.45 -8.40
N LYS A 13 20.94 -5.71 -9.08
CA LYS A 13 22.07 -5.04 -8.41
C LYS A 13 21.63 -3.92 -7.48
N PHE A 14 20.55 -3.23 -7.80
CA PHE A 14 19.94 -2.27 -6.89
C PHE A 14 19.42 -2.97 -5.63
N ASN A 15 18.68 -4.04 -5.78
CA ASN A 15 18.17 -4.83 -4.66
C ASN A 15 19.29 -5.41 -3.80
N LEU A 16 20.35 -5.97 -4.39
CA LEU A 16 21.52 -6.50 -3.67
C LEU A 16 22.23 -5.42 -2.83
N LYS A 17 22.34 -4.19 -3.33
CA LYS A 17 22.95 -3.08 -2.58
C LYS A 17 22.06 -2.58 -1.44
N TYR A 18 20.76 -2.50 -1.65
CA TYR A 18 19.80 -2.07 -0.62
C TYR A 18 19.42 -3.18 0.35
N ASN A 19 19.72 -4.42 -0.02
CA ASN A 19 19.35 -5.61 0.72
C ASN A 19 20.49 -6.62 0.83
N PRO A 20 21.71 -6.20 1.28
CA PRO A 20 22.90 -7.05 1.22
C PRO A 20 22.80 -8.32 2.05
N ILE A 21 21.81 -8.41 2.95
CA ILE A 21 21.64 -9.54 3.88
C ILE A 21 20.21 -10.15 3.74
N GLY A 22 19.47 -9.83 2.68
CA GLY A 22 18.08 -10.23 2.55
C GLY A 22 17.10 -9.44 3.46
N GLU A 23 17.60 -8.53 4.27
CA GLU A 23 16.81 -7.66 5.14
C GLU A 23 16.78 -6.23 4.62
N SER A 24 15.58 -5.71 4.45
CA SER A 24 15.33 -4.36 3.91
C SER A 24 15.37 -3.29 5.00
N ARG A 25 16.39 -3.24 5.86
CA ARG A 25 16.45 -2.30 6.98
C ARG A 25 16.39 -0.83 6.55
N LEU A 26 17.05 -0.47 5.45
CA LEU A 26 16.98 0.89 4.93
C LEU A 26 15.57 1.21 4.40
N ARG A 27 14.92 0.25 3.75
CA ARG A 27 13.53 0.43 3.32
C ARG A 27 12.59 0.53 4.50
N GLU A 28 12.80 -0.26 5.56
CA GLU A 28 12.02 -0.20 6.79
C GLU A 28 12.11 1.18 7.45
N ILE A 29 13.29 1.76 7.51
CA ILE A 29 13.51 3.08 8.11
C ILE A 29 13.01 4.22 7.24
N PHE A 30 13.31 4.21 5.94
CA PHE A 30 13.13 5.37 5.07
C PHE A 30 11.90 5.30 4.16
N LEU A 31 11.32 4.13 3.90
CA LEU A 31 10.25 3.96 2.92
C LEU A 31 8.95 3.38 3.50
N LYS A 32 8.82 3.31 4.82
CA LYS A 32 7.59 2.84 5.48
C LYS A 32 6.91 3.97 6.22
N THR A 33 5.58 3.95 6.20
CA THR A 33 4.74 4.90 6.94
C THR A 33 4.52 4.48 8.39
N ASP A 34 4.60 3.17 8.65
CA ASP A 34 4.34 2.55 9.95
C ASP A 34 5.59 1.77 10.41
N ASN A 35 6.58 2.50 10.90
CA ASN A 35 7.81 1.97 11.47
C ASN A 35 8.07 2.61 12.84
N TYR A 36 9.17 2.22 13.51
CA TYR A 36 9.50 2.72 14.85
C TYR A 36 9.75 4.24 14.90
N VAL A 37 10.10 4.89 13.77
CA VAL A 37 10.20 6.36 13.62
C VAL A 37 8.90 6.98 13.08
N LYS A 38 7.80 6.23 13.06
CA LYS A 38 6.47 6.67 12.61
C LYS A 38 6.46 7.27 11.18
N GLY A 39 7.30 6.73 10.31
CA GLY A 39 7.42 7.18 8.92
C GLY A 39 7.90 8.63 8.74
N SER A 40 8.58 9.21 9.73
CA SER A 40 8.96 10.62 9.73
C SER A 40 9.89 11.00 8.56
N TYR A 41 10.84 10.14 8.22
CA TYR A 41 11.74 10.40 7.09
C TYR A 41 11.01 10.39 5.75
N LEU A 42 10.14 9.40 5.53
CA LEU A 42 9.32 9.35 4.34
C LEU A 42 8.39 10.57 4.25
N ALA A 43 7.81 10.98 5.39
CA ALA A 43 6.95 12.15 5.45
C ALA A 43 7.70 13.44 5.08
N GLN A 44 8.92 13.62 5.57
CA GLN A 44 9.74 14.79 5.23
C GLN A 44 10.03 14.88 3.74
N VAL A 45 10.53 13.79 3.14
CA VAL A 45 10.80 13.72 1.71
C VAL A 45 9.52 13.93 0.89
N THR A 46 8.42 13.28 1.28
CA THR A 46 7.14 13.45 0.60
C THR A 46 6.68 14.90 0.66
N LYS A 47 6.84 15.57 1.80
CA LYS A 47 6.46 16.97 1.97
C LYS A 47 7.28 17.91 1.08
N GLU A 48 8.59 17.69 0.95
CA GLU A 48 9.44 18.45 0.04
C GLU A 48 8.96 18.30 -1.41
N VAL A 49 8.74 17.07 -1.87
CA VAL A 49 8.25 16.80 -3.23
C VAL A 49 6.86 17.41 -3.47
N VAL A 50 5.95 17.33 -2.49
CA VAL A 50 4.62 17.97 -2.57
C VAL A 50 4.77 19.49 -2.67
N SER A 51 5.65 20.11 -1.90
CA SER A 51 5.92 21.55 -1.97
C SER A 51 6.46 21.97 -3.35
N ASP A 52 7.35 21.19 -3.93
CA ASP A 52 7.86 21.44 -5.26
C ASP A 52 6.76 21.38 -6.34
N LEU A 53 5.85 20.42 -6.21
CA LEU A 53 4.67 20.32 -7.08
C LEU A 53 3.72 21.51 -6.92
N GLU A 54 3.50 21.99 -5.71
CA GLU A 54 2.67 23.16 -5.43
C GLU A 54 3.28 24.45 -5.99
N ASN A 55 4.59 24.56 -5.96
CA ASN A 55 5.31 25.69 -6.55
C ASN A 55 5.25 25.67 -8.09
N SER A 56 5.04 24.52 -8.70
CA SER A 56 4.81 24.37 -10.14
C SER A 56 3.32 24.48 -10.45
N LYS A 57 2.92 25.53 -11.15
CA LYS A 57 1.50 25.81 -11.46
C LYS A 57 0.84 24.79 -12.39
N TYR A 58 1.62 23.92 -13.03
CA TYR A 58 1.15 23.02 -14.09
C TYR A 58 1.34 21.53 -13.77
N GLN A 59 1.91 21.18 -12.62
CA GLN A 59 2.18 19.80 -12.27
C GLN A 59 1.13 19.26 -11.30
N ASN A 60 0.57 18.11 -11.67
CA ASN A 60 -0.29 17.30 -10.81
C ASN A 60 0.21 15.86 -10.85
N CYS A 61 0.06 15.15 -9.77
CA CYS A 61 0.49 13.76 -9.72
C CYS A 61 -0.49 12.85 -8.96
N GLU A 62 -0.43 11.59 -9.30
CA GLU A 62 -1.08 10.48 -8.61
C GLU A 62 -0.01 9.61 -7.96
N TYR A 63 0.02 9.58 -6.65
CA TYR A 63 0.93 8.72 -5.90
C TYR A 63 0.24 7.43 -5.48
N ARG A 64 0.93 6.31 -5.64
CA ARG A 64 0.50 5.03 -5.11
C ARG A 64 1.03 4.83 -3.71
N ILE A 65 0.15 4.41 -2.81
CA ILE A 65 0.50 4.03 -1.45
C ILE A 65 -0.26 2.76 -1.09
N SER A 66 0.37 1.86 -0.34
CA SER A 66 -0.21 0.53 -0.11
C SER A 66 -0.99 0.45 1.19
N VAL A 67 -2.13 -0.26 1.10
CA VAL A 67 -2.86 -0.84 2.23
C VAL A 67 -2.82 -2.35 2.04
N TYR A 68 -2.30 -3.06 3.02
CA TYR A 68 -2.01 -4.49 2.90
C TYR A 68 -3.14 -5.40 3.37
N GLY A 69 -4.01 -4.92 4.25
CA GLY A 69 -5.12 -5.69 4.82
C GLY A 69 -4.71 -6.67 5.91
N ARG A 70 -3.55 -6.50 6.52
CA ARG A 70 -3.06 -7.34 7.63
C ARG A 70 -3.80 -7.07 8.94
N SER A 71 -4.25 -5.85 9.14
CA SER A 71 -5.01 -5.43 10.31
C SER A 71 -6.04 -4.35 9.97
N ILE A 72 -7.09 -4.28 10.78
CA ILE A 72 -8.21 -3.34 10.57
C ILE A 72 -7.80 -1.87 10.73
N ASP A 73 -6.73 -1.60 11.46
CA ASP A 73 -6.25 -0.26 11.80
C ASP A 73 -5.27 0.34 10.78
N GLU A 74 -4.94 -0.38 9.71
CA GLU A 74 -4.01 0.10 8.68
C GLU A 74 -4.46 1.42 8.04
N TRP A 75 -5.76 1.58 7.79
CA TRP A 75 -6.32 2.80 7.24
C TRP A 75 -6.16 4.00 8.17
N ASP A 76 -6.42 3.82 9.46
CA ASP A 76 -6.30 4.90 10.45
C ASP A 76 -4.84 5.30 10.65
N LYS A 77 -3.92 4.34 10.63
CA LYS A 77 -2.48 4.59 10.68
C LYS A 77 -2.01 5.38 9.45
N LEU A 78 -2.43 4.97 8.26
CA LEU A 78 -2.09 5.64 7.02
C LEU A 78 -2.68 7.05 6.97
N ALA A 79 -3.96 7.20 7.30
CA ALA A 79 -4.62 8.50 7.34
C ALA A 79 -3.97 9.43 8.37
N SER A 80 -3.62 8.91 9.55
CA SER A 80 -2.88 9.68 10.56
C SER A 80 -1.53 10.12 10.04
N TRP A 81 -0.79 9.24 9.37
CA TRP A 81 0.50 9.60 8.78
C TRP A 81 0.37 10.74 7.75
N VAL A 82 -0.63 10.69 6.87
CA VAL A 82 -0.87 11.73 5.86
C VAL A 82 -1.28 13.07 6.51
N ILE A 83 -2.23 13.02 7.44
CA ILE A 83 -2.82 14.24 8.05
C ILE A 83 -1.84 14.90 9.01
N ASP A 84 -1.22 14.13 9.91
CA ASP A 84 -0.34 14.67 10.95
C ASP A 84 0.94 15.26 10.36
N ASN A 85 1.41 14.73 9.24
CA ASN A 85 2.57 15.28 8.53
C ASN A 85 2.19 16.35 7.47
N LYS A 86 0.91 16.72 7.36
CA LYS A 86 0.41 17.75 6.44
C LYS A 86 0.77 17.45 4.97
N LEU A 87 0.48 16.22 4.53
CA LEU A 87 0.77 15.74 3.18
C LEU A 87 -0.43 15.89 2.21
N ILE A 88 -1.46 16.63 2.60
CA ILE A 88 -2.61 16.95 1.76
C ILE A 88 -2.25 18.12 0.85
N SER A 89 -2.44 17.94 -0.45
CA SER A 89 -2.21 18.96 -1.47
C SER A 89 -3.32 18.96 -2.52
N HIS A 90 -3.50 20.09 -3.18
CA HIS A 90 -4.39 20.20 -4.34
C HIS A 90 -3.81 19.53 -5.58
N ASN A 91 -2.50 19.47 -5.68
CA ASN A 91 -1.76 18.91 -6.82
C ASN A 91 -1.53 17.41 -6.72
N VAL A 92 -1.86 16.80 -5.56
CA VAL A 92 -1.62 15.39 -5.30
C VAL A 92 -2.94 14.64 -5.10
N ARG A 93 -3.02 13.49 -5.76
CA ARG A 93 -4.07 12.48 -5.53
C ARG A 93 -3.41 11.17 -5.14
N TRP A 94 -4.14 10.37 -4.37
CA TRP A 94 -3.64 9.10 -3.87
C TRP A 94 -4.41 7.95 -4.52
N LEU A 95 -3.67 6.98 -5.04
CA LEU A 95 -4.18 5.72 -5.51
C LEU A 95 -3.78 4.65 -4.50
N ILE A 96 -4.75 3.93 -3.96
CA ILE A 96 -4.49 2.92 -2.93
C ILE A 96 -4.17 1.60 -3.61
N GLN A 97 -2.95 1.12 -3.38
CA GLN A 97 -2.49 -0.15 -3.91
C GLN A 97 -2.73 -1.26 -2.89
N CYS A 98 -3.48 -2.29 -3.29
CA CYS A 98 -3.73 -3.49 -2.49
C CYS A 98 -2.93 -4.65 -3.09
N PRO A 99 -1.74 -4.97 -2.56
CA PRO A 99 -0.92 -6.06 -3.08
C PRO A 99 -1.58 -7.41 -2.83
N ARG A 100 -1.47 -8.31 -3.79
CA ARG A 100 -1.98 -9.69 -3.70
C ARG A 100 -1.02 -10.58 -2.90
N LEU A 101 -0.97 -10.36 -1.58
CA LEU A 101 -0.05 -11.03 -0.67
C LEU A 101 -0.77 -11.92 0.35
N TYR A 102 -2.03 -12.30 0.08
CA TYR A 102 -2.81 -13.13 0.99
C TYR A 102 -2.09 -14.44 1.36
N SER A 103 -1.46 -15.11 0.40
CA SER A 103 -0.71 -16.34 0.65
C SER A 103 0.41 -16.17 1.69
N ILE A 104 1.09 -15.03 1.68
CA ILE A 104 2.13 -14.70 2.65
C ILE A 104 1.50 -14.43 4.03
N TYR A 105 0.42 -13.65 4.08
CA TYR A 105 -0.24 -13.32 5.34
C TYR A 105 -0.90 -14.51 5.99
N LYS A 106 -1.46 -15.42 5.18
CA LYS A 106 -2.00 -16.71 5.63
C LYS A 106 -0.89 -17.59 6.21
N SER A 107 0.22 -17.75 5.50
CA SER A 107 1.34 -18.58 5.94
C SER A 107 2.05 -18.07 7.21
N THR A 108 2.02 -16.76 7.43
CA THR A 108 2.59 -16.10 8.62
C THR A 108 1.59 -15.91 9.76
N GLY A 109 0.34 -16.37 9.60
CA GLY A 109 -0.70 -16.29 10.61
C GLY A 109 -1.25 -14.89 10.86
N GLN A 110 -1.06 -13.95 9.93
CA GLN A 110 -1.57 -12.57 10.04
C GLN A 110 -3.05 -12.48 9.70
N VAL A 111 -3.54 -13.37 8.85
CA VAL A 111 -4.96 -13.50 8.51
C VAL A 111 -5.36 -14.99 8.53
N GLU A 112 -6.58 -15.28 8.95
CA GLU A 112 -7.09 -16.66 9.00
C GLU A 112 -7.61 -17.14 7.64
N ASN A 113 -8.28 -16.25 6.91
CA ASN A 113 -8.87 -16.54 5.59
C ASN A 113 -8.89 -15.27 4.72
N PHE A 114 -9.30 -15.42 3.47
CA PHE A 114 -9.35 -14.30 2.55
C PHE A 114 -10.41 -13.26 2.93
N PHE A 115 -11.48 -13.66 3.61
CA PHE A 115 -12.48 -12.72 4.10
C PHE A 115 -11.91 -11.75 5.14
N ASP A 116 -11.01 -12.20 6.02
CA ASP A 116 -10.37 -11.33 7.01
C ASP A 116 -9.56 -10.22 6.34
N LEU A 117 -8.81 -10.57 5.29
CA LEU A 117 -8.07 -9.59 4.49
C LEU A 117 -9.04 -8.58 3.85
N MET A 118 -10.11 -9.05 3.23
CA MET A 118 -11.12 -8.19 2.60
C MET A 118 -11.82 -7.31 3.64
N ARG A 119 -12.14 -7.86 4.82
CA ARG A 119 -12.71 -7.10 5.94
C ARG A 119 -11.78 -5.99 6.39
N ASN A 120 -10.51 -6.28 6.60
CA ASN A 120 -9.52 -5.30 7.04
C ASN A 120 -9.36 -4.14 6.03
N ILE A 121 -9.50 -4.42 4.73
CA ILE A 121 -9.42 -3.38 3.69
C ILE A 121 -10.73 -2.58 3.59
N TYR A 122 -11.88 -3.22 3.57
CA TYR A 122 -13.13 -2.56 3.18
C TYR A 122 -14.01 -2.12 4.35
N GLN A 123 -13.95 -2.78 5.51
CA GLN A 123 -14.79 -2.42 6.64
C GLN A 123 -14.59 -0.97 7.11
N PRO A 124 -13.36 -0.45 7.31
CA PRO A 124 -13.17 0.94 7.71
C PRO A 124 -13.76 1.94 6.69
N LEU A 125 -13.73 1.60 5.40
CA LEU A 125 -14.32 2.43 4.34
C LEU A 125 -15.83 2.49 4.44
N PHE A 126 -16.50 1.36 4.73
CA PHE A 126 -17.93 1.35 4.97
C PHE A 126 -18.32 2.10 6.24
N GLU A 127 -17.54 1.95 7.31
CA GLU A 127 -17.79 2.63 8.58
C GLU A 127 -17.68 4.14 8.44
N VAL A 128 -16.60 4.65 7.85
CA VAL A 128 -16.40 6.08 7.65
C VAL A 128 -17.42 6.69 6.67
N THR A 129 -17.88 5.91 5.69
CA THR A 129 -18.89 6.37 4.73
C THR A 129 -20.25 6.55 5.41
N LYS A 130 -20.61 5.65 6.33
CA LYS A 130 -21.85 5.75 7.10
C LYS A 130 -21.77 6.81 8.20
N ASN A 131 -20.64 6.89 8.88
CA ASN A 131 -20.40 7.81 9.98
C ASN A 131 -18.99 8.41 9.88
N PRO A 132 -18.82 9.60 9.31
CA PRO A 132 -17.52 10.26 9.18
C PRO A 132 -16.77 10.43 10.52
N GLN A 133 -17.48 10.49 11.63
CA GLN A 133 -16.89 10.64 12.95
C GLN A 133 -16.24 9.35 13.48
N SER A 134 -16.54 8.19 12.89
CA SER A 134 -15.90 6.93 13.28
C SER A 134 -14.40 6.93 12.99
N HIS A 135 -13.99 7.55 11.88
CA HIS A 135 -12.61 7.65 11.42
C HIS A 135 -12.31 9.06 10.86
N PRO A 136 -12.19 10.10 11.71
CA PRO A 136 -12.15 11.49 11.24
C PRO A 136 -11.01 11.80 10.29
N LYS A 137 -9.80 11.30 10.57
CA LYS A 137 -8.63 11.49 9.70
C LYS A 137 -8.77 10.74 8.38
N LEU A 138 -9.32 9.54 8.42
CA LEU A 138 -9.60 8.75 7.22
C LEU A 138 -10.63 9.44 6.34
N HIS A 139 -11.69 10.02 6.93
CA HIS A 139 -12.67 10.80 6.18
C HIS A 139 -12.02 11.94 5.38
N VAL A 140 -11.11 12.69 5.99
CA VAL A 140 -10.39 13.77 5.32
C VAL A 140 -9.44 13.22 4.24
N PHE A 141 -8.71 12.15 4.53
CA PHE A 141 -7.78 11.54 3.58
C PHE A 141 -8.50 11.00 2.33
N LEU A 142 -9.67 10.36 2.50
CA LEU A 142 -10.44 9.80 1.39
C LEU A 142 -10.91 10.84 0.37
N GLN A 143 -10.98 12.11 0.73
CA GLN A 143 -11.27 13.19 -0.23
C GLN A 143 -10.15 13.39 -1.27
N ARG A 144 -8.98 12.80 -1.04
CA ARG A 144 -7.82 12.84 -1.93
C ARG A 144 -7.49 11.48 -2.55
N VAL A 145 -8.23 10.44 -2.17
CA VAL A 145 -8.12 9.11 -2.76
C VAL A 145 -9.03 9.04 -3.99
N ILE A 146 -8.48 8.63 -5.12
CA ILE A 146 -9.19 8.61 -6.40
C ILE A 146 -9.49 7.20 -6.91
N GLY A 147 -8.91 6.18 -6.30
CA GLY A 147 -9.16 4.81 -6.71
C GLY A 147 -8.27 3.78 -6.03
N PHE A 148 -8.44 2.55 -6.46
CA PHE A 148 -7.69 1.39 -6.00
C PHE A 148 -6.92 0.79 -7.17
N ASP A 149 -5.79 0.20 -6.83
CA ASP A 149 -4.92 -0.55 -7.71
C ASP A 149 -4.58 -1.90 -7.04
N SER A 150 -4.23 -2.89 -7.82
CA SER A 150 -3.82 -4.19 -7.30
C SER A 150 -2.59 -4.67 -8.05
N VAL A 151 -1.63 -5.21 -7.32
CA VAL A 151 -0.37 -5.71 -7.89
C VAL A 151 -0.09 -7.12 -7.41
N ASP A 152 0.52 -7.89 -8.28
CA ASP A 152 1.01 -9.25 -8.02
C ASP A 152 2.36 -9.45 -8.70
N ASP A 153 2.91 -10.63 -8.58
CA ASP A 153 4.10 -11.08 -9.30
C ASP A 153 3.73 -11.40 -10.76
N GLU A 154 4.03 -10.47 -11.65
CA GLU A 154 3.70 -10.54 -13.08
C GLU A 154 4.43 -11.68 -13.81
N SER A 155 5.43 -12.30 -13.19
CA SER A 155 6.11 -13.49 -13.74
C SER A 155 5.26 -14.77 -13.61
N LYS A 156 4.24 -14.75 -12.76
CA LYS A 156 3.36 -15.90 -12.51
C LYS A 156 2.18 -15.90 -13.46
N VAL A 157 1.98 -17.03 -14.12
CA VAL A 157 0.79 -17.25 -14.94
C VAL A 157 -0.41 -17.52 -14.04
N ASP A 158 -1.40 -16.65 -14.08
CA ASP A 158 -2.67 -16.87 -13.41
C ASP A 158 -3.63 -17.61 -14.33
N ARG A 159 -4.05 -18.81 -13.90
CA ARG A 159 -4.99 -19.65 -14.65
C ARG A 159 -6.36 -19.58 -14.02
N ARG A 160 -7.39 -19.36 -14.82
CA ARG A 160 -8.76 -19.47 -14.37
C ARG A 160 -9.09 -20.94 -14.08
N ILE A 161 -9.02 -21.30 -12.78
CA ILE A 161 -9.21 -22.69 -12.32
C ILE A 161 -10.69 -22.99 -12.05
N PHE A 162 -11.46 -21.97 -11.67
CA PHE A 162 -12.85 -22.14 -11.26
C PHE A 162 -13.81 -21.53 -12.29
N ARG A 163 -14.89 -22.24 -12.57
CA ARG A 163 -16.01 -21.72 -13.36
C ARG A 163 -16.81 -20.68 -12.57
N LYS A 164 -16.93 -20.89 -11.26
CA LYS A 164 -17.46 -19.94 -10.27
C LYS A 164 -16.49 -19.91 -9.09
N TYR A 165 -16.12 -18.71 -8.65
CA TYR A 165 -15.26 -18.57 -7.51
C TYR A 165 -16.03 -18.70 -6.21
N PRO A 166 -15.50 -19.40 -5.19
CA PRO A 166 -16.09 -19.42 -3.86
C PRO A 166 -16.18 -18.01 -3.27
N LYS A 167 -17.09 -17.81 -2.32
CA LYS A 167 -17.13 -16.58 -1.55
C LYS A 167 -15.82 -16.42 -0.77
N ALA A 168 -15.43 -15.19 -0.49
CA ALA A 168 -14.22 -14.89 0.26
C ALA A 168 -14.15 -15.61 1.61
N SER A 169 -15.30 -15.74 2.30
CA SER A 169 -15.43 -16.48 3.58
C SER A 169 -15.14 -17.98 3.47
N ASN A 170 -15.26 -18.55 2.26
CA ASN A 170 -15.02 -19.97 2.00
C ASN A 170 -13.63 -20.19 1.36
N TRP A 171 -12.84 -19.13 1.18
CA TRP A 171 -11.49 -19.23 0.65
C TRP A 171 -10.50 -19.37 1.80
N ASP A 172 -10.22 -20.61 2.15
CA ASP A 172 -9.24 -21.00 3.15
C ASP A 172 -7.98 -21.67 2.55
N ASN A 173 -7.89 -21.66 1.23
CA ASN A 173 -6.73 -22.13 0.50
C ASN A 173 -5.52 -21.25 0.82
N PRO A 174 -4.30 -21.83 1.02
CA PRO A 174 -3.09 -21.03 1.28
C PRO A 174 -2.65 -20.15 0.10
N ASN A 175 -3.14 -20.41 -1.11
CA ASN A 175 -2.78 -19.63 -2.29
C ASN A 175 -3.63 -18.37 -2.43
N ASN A 176 -3.09 -17.37 -3.13
CA ASN A 176 -3.87 -16.21 -3.52
C ASN A 176 -5.10 -16.63 -4.33
N PRO A 177 -6.26 -16.00 -4.12
CA PRO A 177 -7.37 -16.16 -5.04
C PRO A 177 -6.96 -15.72 -6.45
N PRO A 178 -7.40 -16.40 -7.51
CA PRO A 178 -7.14 -15.95 -8.87
C PRO A 178 -7.91 -14.65 -9.20
N TYR A 179 -7.47 -13.96 -10.25
CA TYR A 179 -8.13 -12.75 -10.76
C TYR A 179 -9.54 -13.03 -11.28
#